data_8031945970d0647d980797087c449368
#
_entry.id   8031945970d0647d980797087c449368
#
_cell.length_a   1.000
_cell.length_b   1.000
_cell.length_c   1.000
_cell.angle_alpha   90.00
_cell.angle_beta   90.00
_cell.angle_gamma   90.00
#
_symmetry.space_group_name_H-M   'P 1'
#
loop_
_entity.id
_entity.type
_entity.pdbx_description
1 polymer ?
#
loop_
_entity_poly.entity_id
_entity_poly.type
_entity_poly.pdbx_seq_one_letter_code
_entity_poly.pdbx_strand_id
1 'polypeptide(L)'
;KEVVSGKDLTLTIDYDLQRIAEEMLVNKHGAIVAIDPNNGEILALATGPDIDPNLFTGINKKKNIYRLSKDTLYDNKPTFDRALQAAYPPGSTFKLLTALAAMQMGVMDEKTVFPCGGGFFYKGKRIKGHGGADPLIPSIQVSSNCFFTYAFIKIIKKYPGNPSRGVDEWKEIMNSFGVGEFLNND
;
A
#
# COMPACT_ATOMS: atom_id res chain seq x y z
N LYS A 1 -30.90 34.35 9.97
CA LYS A 1 -29.44 34.29 10.03
C LYS A 1 -28.88 34.72 8.69
N GLU A 2 -27.97 35.68 8.69
CA GLU A 2 -27.26 36.10 7.48
C GLU A 2 -26.46 34.90 6.95
N VAL A 3 -26.48 34.73 5.63
CA VAL A 3 -25.70 33.72 4.95
C VAL A 3 -24.26 34.23 4.83
N VAL A 4 -23.32 33.52 5.45
CA VAL A 4 -21.90 33.83 5.34
C VAL A 4 -21.32 32.93 4.24
N SER A 5 -20.68 33.53 3.24
CA SER A 5 -19.96 32.80 2.20
C SER A 5 -18.83 31.99 2.78
N GLY A 6 -18.63 30.77 2.26
CA GLY A 6 -17.47 29.97 2.57
C GLY A 6 -16.17 30.60 2.06
N LYS A 7 -15.04 30.06 2.51
CA LYS A 7 -13.72 30.44 2.00
C LYS A 7 -13.33 29.52 0.85
N ASP A 8 -12.60 30.04 -0.11
CA ASP A 8 -12.00 29.24 -1.17
C ASP A 8 -10.90 28.32 -0.58
N LEU A 9 -10.80 27.13 -1.13
CA LEU A 9 -9.77 26.15 -0.79
C LEU A 9 -8.95 25.86 -2.05
N THR A 10 -7.64 26.06 -1.95
CA THR A 10 -6.70 25.66 -3.00
C THR A 10 -6.13 24.29 -2.66
N LEU A 11 -6.23 23.36 -3.59
CA LEU A 11 -5.72 22.00 -3.46
C LEU A 11 -4.48 21.80 -4.35
N THR A 12 -3.69 20.79 -4.05
CA THR A 12 -2.54 20.36 -4.86
C THR A 12 -2.94 19.42 -6.00
N ILE A 13 -4.22 19.06 -6.08
CA ILE A 13 -4.75 18.13 -7.08
C ILE A 13 -4.54 18.69 -8.50
N ASP A 14 -3.89 17.92 -9.34
CA ASP A 14 -3.84 18.12 -10.79
C ASP A 14 -5.14 17.62 -11.41
N TYR A 15 -5.88 18.53 -12.03
CA TYR A 15 -7.21 18.23 -12.57
C TYR A 15 -7.18 17.13 -13.65
N ASP A 16 -6.22 17.17 -14.55
CA ASP A 16 -6.15 16.20 -15.65
C ASP A 16 -5.77 14.81 -15.13
N LEU A 17 -4.84 14.76 -14.18
CA LEU A 17 -4.42 13.50 -13.55
C LEU A 17 -5.56 12.89 -12.72
N GLN A 18 -6.27 13.71 -11.96
CA GLN A 18 -7.45 13.28 -11.19
C GLN A 18 -8.53 12.70 -12.10
N ARG A 19 -8.87 13.40 -13.19
CA ARG A 19 -9.87 12.96 -14.17
C ARG A 19 -9.48 11.61 -14.79
N ILE A 20 -8.22 11.45 -15.18
CA ILE A 20 -7.72 10.17 -15.72
C ILE A 20 -7.85 9.06 -14.67
N ALA A 21 -7.49 9.32 -13.42
CA ALA A 21 -7.58 8.34 -12.34
C ALA A 21 -9.04 7.89 -12.11
N GLU A 22 -9.98 8.82 -12.10
CA GLU A 22 -11.42 8.53 -11.98
C GLU A 22 -11.94 7.72 -13.18
N GLU A 23 -11.61 8.11 -14.40
CA GLU A 23 -11.98 7.36 -15.62
C GLU A 23 -11.44 5.92 -15.58
N MET A 24 -10.22 5.72 -15.11
CA MET A 24 -9.61 4.39 -14.98
C MET A 24 -10.32 3.52 -13.92
N LEU A 25 -10.99 4.10 -12.95
CA LEU A 25 -11.72 3.40 -11.89
C LEU A 25 -13.18 3.10 -12.23
N VAL A 26 -13.69 3.57 -13.37
CA VAL A 26 -15.06 3.25 -13.81
C VAL A 26 -15.28 1.74 -13.82
N ASN A 27 -16.36 1.29 -13.15
CA ASN A 27 -16.71 -0.13 -12.97
C ASN A 27 -15.63 -0.98 -12.27
N LYS A 28 -14.77 -0.36 -11.45
CA LYS A 28 -13.75 -1.06 -10.67
C LYS A 28 -13.87 -0.75 -9.18
N HIS A 29 -13.34 -1.64 -8.37
CA HIS A 29 -13.19 -1.47 -6.93
C HIS A 29 -11.71 -1.27 -6.61
N GLY A 30 -11.37 -0.10 -6.11
CA GLY A 30 -9.98 0.22 -5.80
C GLY A 30 -9.76 1.70 -5.56
N ALA A 31 -8.50 2.09 -5.55
CA ALA A 31 -8.10 3.49 -5.42
C ALA A 31 -6.88 3.77 -6.31
N ILE A 32 -6.73 5.02 -6.71
CA ILE A 32 -5.53 5.54 -7.35
C ILE A 32 -5.11 6.78 -6.57
N VAL A 33 -3.87 6.77 -6.09
CA VAL A 33 -3.26 7.89 -5.38
C VAL A 33 -1.96 8.24 -6.07
N ALA A 34 -1.78 9.51 -6.42
CA ALA A 34 -0.53 10.04 -6.96
C ALA A 34 0.02 11.10 -6.02
N ILE A 35 1.28 10.94 -5.63
CA ILE A 35 1.98 11.82 -4.68
C ILE A 35 3.30 12.26 -5.33
N ASP A 36 3.60 13.55 -5.26
CA ASP A 36 4.95 14.04 -5.61
C ASP A 36 5.92 13.66 -4.49
N PRO A 37 6.94 12.83 -4.77
CA PRO A 37 7.87 12.38 -3.75
C PRO A 37 8.83 13.49 -3.24
N ASN A 38 8.91 14.62 -3.94
CA ASN A 38 9.82 15.71 -3.55
C ASN A 38 9.25 16.59 -2.44
N ASN A 39 7.93 16.75 -2.40
CA ASN A 39 7.26 17.68 -1.47
C ASN A 39 6.07 17.06 -0.73
N GLY A 40 5.64 15.84 -1.11
CA GLY A 40 4.50 15.14 -0.51
C GLY A 40 3.13 15.63 -0.98
N GLU A 41 3.06 16.50 -1.99
CA GLU A 41 1.79 16.96 -2.53
C GLU A 41 0.99 15.83 -3.16
N ILE A 42 -0.31 15.77 -2.84
CA ILE A 42 -1.23 14.82 -3.45
C ILE A 42 -1.72 15.42 -4.77
N LEU A 43 -1.34 14.78 -5.88
CA LEU A 43 -1.67 15.19 -7.23
C LEU A 43 -2.96 14.55 -7.75
N ALA A 44 -3.28 13.34 -7.27
CA ALA A 44 -4.56 12.69 -7.52
C ALA A 44 -4.94 11.79 -6.34
N LEU A 45 -6.24 11.75 -6.03
CA LEU A 45 -6.82 10.93 -4.97
C LEU A 45 -8.19 10.45 -5.44
N ALA A 46 -8.23 9.27 -6.04
CA ALA A 46 -9.44 8.70 -6.61
C ALA A 46 -9.81 7.37 -5.97
N THR A 47 -11.10 7.17 -5.74
CA THR A 47 -11.66 5.93 -5.20
C THR A 47 -12.75 5.39 -6.11
N GLY A 48 -12.83 4.08 -6.26
CA GLY A 48 -13.89 3.40 -7.01
C GLY A 48 -14.58 2.34 -6.17
N PRO A 49 -15.91 2.19 -6.27
CA PRO A 49 -16.87 3.01 -7.03
C PRO A 49 -16.93 4.45 -6.55
N ASP A 50 -17.11 5.37 -7.47
CA ASP A 50 -17.27 6.79 -7.20
C ASP A 50 -18.73 7.15 -6.86
N ILE A 51 -18.90 8.29 -6.20
CA ILE A 51 -20.19 8.87 -5.86
C ILE A 51 -20.24 10.31 -6.37
N ASP A 52 -21.33 10.65 -7.07
CA ASP A 52 -21.62 12.03 -7.38
C ASP A 52 -21.78 12.86 -6.09
N PRO A 53 -20.87 13.80 -5.79
CA PRO A 53 -20.93 14.60 -4.57
C PRO A 53 -22.19 15.48 -4.48
N ASN A 54 -22.85 15.77 -5.62
CA ASN A 54 -24.10 16.51 -5.64
C ASN A 54 -25.24 15.76 -4.92
N LEU A 55 -25.15 14.45 -4.77
CA LEU A 55 -26.10 13.66 -3.98
C LEU A 55 -26.12 14.05 -2.49
N PHE A 56 -25.04 14.68 -2.00
CA PHE A 56 -24.92 15.15 -0.61
C PHE A 56 -25.42 16.58 -0.39
N THR A 57 -25.97 17.22 -1.43
CA THR A 57 -26.46 18.59 -1.37
C THR A 57 -27.96 18.65 -1.65
N GLY A 58 -28.56 19.84 -1.42
CA GLY A 58 -29.96 20.14 -1.77
C GLY A 58 -31.00 19.40 -0.91
N ILE A 59 -32.25 19.51 -1.35
CA ILE A 59 -33.45 19.06 -0.61
C ILE A 59 -33.46 17.54 -0.40
N ASN A 60 -32.95 16.79 -1.34
CA ASN A 60 -32.94 15.30 -1.31
C ASN A 60 -31.75 14.69 -0.56
N LYS A 61 -30.86 15.49 0.02
CA LYS A 61 -29.64 15.03 0.73
C LYS A 61 -29.90 13.86 1.68
N LYS A 62 -30.86 13.99 2.58
CA LYS A 62 -31.17 12.93 3.58
C LYS A 62 -31.61 11.62 2.92
N LYS A 63 -32.44 11.70 1.88
CA LYS A 63 -32.93 10.54 1.13
C LYS A 63 -31.79 9.85 0.38
N ASN A 64 -30.92 10.63 -0.25
CA ASN A 64 -29.76 10.10 -0.99
C ASN A 64 -28.75 9.41 -0.05
N ILE A 65 -28.41 10.03 1.07
CA ILE A 65 -27.53 9.44 2.09
C ILE A 65 -28.11 8.12 2.60
N TYR A 66 -29.41 8.09 2.91
CA TYR A 66 -30.09 6.87 3.35
C TYR A 66 -30.04 5.78 2.29
N ARG A 67 -30.27 6.10 1.01
CA ARG A 67 -30.15 5.13 -0.09
C ARG A 67 -28.75 4.60 -0.22
N LEU A 68 -27.75 5.46 -0.24
CA LEU A 68 -26.33 5.08 -0.32
C LEU A 68 -25.87 4.22 0.87
N SER A 69 -26.36 4.52 2.08
CA SER A 69 -26.04 3.70 3.27
C SER A 69 -26.72 2.35 3.28
N LYS A 70 -27.87 2.20 2.60
CA LYS A 70 -28.58 0.92 2.44
C LYS A 70 -28.18 0.13 1.21
N ASP A 71 -27.43 0.71 0.30
CA ASP A 71 -26.91 0.04 -0.90
C ASP A 71 -25.77 -0.93 -0.57
N THR A 72 -25.84 -1.48 0.65
CA THR A 72 -25.10 -2.66 1.11
C THR A 72 -25.52 -3.94 0.37
N LEU A 73 -26.57 -3.90 -0.45
CA LEU A 73 -26.99 -5.00 -1.32
C LEU A 73 -25.95 -5.33 -2.41
N TYR A 74 -25.08 -4.41 -2.69
CA TYR A 74 -23.89 -4.61 -3.49
C TYR A 74 -22.69 -4.37 -2.58
N ASP A 75 -21.77 -5.29 -2.54
CA ASP A 75 -20.49 -5.25 -1.82
C ASP A 75 -19.63 -4.01 -2.18
N ASN A 76 -20.26 -3.05 -2.82
CA ASN A 76 -19.68 -1.88 -3.47
C ASN A 76 -19.27 -0.80 -2.49
N LYS A 77 -19.94 -0.68 -1.33
CA LYS A 77 -19.68 0.36 -0.30
C LYS A 77 -19.22 1.68 -0.93
N PRO A 78 -20.09 2.36 -1.71
CA PRO A 78 -19.65 3.54 -2.46
C PRO A 78 -19.23 4.70 -1.54
N THR A 79 -19.74 4.75 -0.30
CA THR A 79 -19.36 5.74 0.72
C THR A 79 -18.04 5.43 1.43
N PHE A 80 -17.43 4.28 1.14
CA PHE A 80 -16.14 3.91 1.72
C PHE A 80 -15.01 4.43 0.84
N ASP A 81 -14.32 5.46 1.31
CA ASP A 81 -13.16 6.01 0.60
C ASP A 81 -11.98 5.04 0.67
N ARG A 82 -11.74 4.33 -0.44
CA ARG A 82 -10.68 3.34 -0.52
C ARG A 82 -9.29 3.95 -0.58
N ALA A 83 -9.18 5.16 -1.05
CA ALA A 83 -7.90 5.86 -1.10
C ALA A 83 -7.38 6.22 0.30
N LEU A 84 -8.29 6.54 1.23
CA LEU A 84 -7.96 6.96 2.59
C LEU A 84 -8.12 5.85 3.63
N GLN A 85 -9.08 4.94 3.45
CA GLN A 85 -9.52 4.02 4.52
C GLN A 85 -9.22 2.55 4.25
N ALA A 86 -8.92 2.17 2.99
CA ALA A 86 -8.70 0.76 2.68
C ALA A 86 -7.32 0.30 3.15
N ALA A 87 -7.29 -0.85 3.81
CA ALA A 87 -6.08 -1.55 4.18
C ALA A 87 -5.91 -2.79 3.31
N TYR A 88 -4.97 -2.74 2.38
CA TYR A 88 -4.64 -3.86 1.49
C TYR A 88 -3.27 -4.46 1.85
N PRO A 89 -3.09 -5.79 1.68
CA PRO A 89 -1.75 -6.37 1.72
C PRO A 89 -0.85 -5.69 0.68
N PRO A 90 0.33 -5.19 1.06
CA PRO A 90 1.20 -4.42 0.16
C PRO A 90 1.78 -5.28 -0.99
N GLY A 91 1.75 -6.60 -0.86
CA GLY A 91 2.26 -7.50 -1.88
C GLY A 91 3.75 -7.29 -2.16
N SER A 92 4.16 -7.46 -3.48
CA SER A 92 5.57 -7.39 -3.89
C SER A 92 6.22 -6.02 -3.71
N THR A 93 5.45 -4.95 -3.51
CA THR A 93 6.03 -3.62 -3.22
C THR A 93 6.79 -3.61 -1.90
N PHE A 94 6.36 -4.43 -0.93
CA PHE A 94 7.02 -4.57 0.37
C PHE A 94 8.40 -5.23 0.30
N LYS A 95 8.74 -5.87 -0.82
CA LYS A 95 10.05 -6.51 -1.01
C LYS A 95 11.20 -5.49 -0.97
N LEU A 96 10.98 -4.28 -1.45
CA LEU A 96 11.98 -3.21 -1.40
C LEU A 96 12.32 -2.85 0.05
N LEU A 97 11.33 -2.69 0.91
CA LEU A 97 11.53 -2.44 2.34
C LEU A 97 12.23 -3.62 3.02
N THR A 98 11.87 -4.85 2.64
CA THR A 98 12.55 -6.06 3.15
C THR A 98 14.03 -6.08 2.77
N ALA A 99 14.37 -5.68 1.51
CA ALA A 99 15.76 -5.58 1.07
C ALA A 99 16.53 -4.52 1.85
N LEU A 100 15.97 -3.31 1.96
CA LEU A 100 16.59 -2.20 2.70
C LEU A 100 16.85 -2.59 4.16
N ALA A 101 15.87 -3.18 4.83
CA ALA A 101 16.04 -3.64 6.21
C ALA A 101 17.12 -4.72 6.33
N ALA A 102 17.13 -5.71 5.44
CA ALA A 102 18.12 -6.78 5.48
C ALA A 102 19.56 -6.26 5.26
N MET A 103 19.71 -5.27 4.37
CA MET A 103 21.00 -4.61 4.12
C MET A 103 21.41 -3.75 5.32
N GLN A 104 20.51 -2.95 5.89
CA GLN A 104 20.77 -2.11 7.06
C GLN A 104 21.11 -2.94 8.30
N MET A 105 20.45 -4.08 8.47
CA MET A 105 20.75 -5.05 9.52
C MET A 105 22.06 -5.83 9.27
N GLY A 106 22.71 -5.67 8.12
CA GLY A 106 23.95 -6.35 7.76
C GLY A 106 23.80 -7.85 7.55
N VAL A 107 22.60 -8.35 7.27
CA VAL A 107 22.35 -9.78 7.04
C VAL A 107 22.43 -10.20 5.58
N MET A 108 22.48 -9.22 4.68
CA MET A 108 22.77 -9.39 3.25
C MET A 108 23.35 -8.10 2.64
N ASP A 109 23.86 -8.22 1.43
CA ASP A 109 24.33 -7.15 0.56
C ASP A 109 23.76 -7.32 -0.86
N GLU A 110 24.10 -6.40 -1.79
CA GLU A 110 23.63 -6.46 -3.17
C GLU A 110 24.08 -7.72 -3.94
N LYS A 111 25.21 -8.34 -3.53
CA LYS A 111 25.81 -9.51 -4.16
C LYS A 111 25.33 -10.82 -3.52
N THR A 112 24.59 -10.75 -2.43
CA THR A 112 24.09 -11.91 -1.72
C THR A 112 23.19 -12.74 -2.63
N VAL A 113 23.44 -14.05 -2.68
CA VAL A 113 22.70 -15.02 -3.48
C VAL A 113 22.08 -16.06 -2.55
N PHE A 114 20.84 -16.42 -2.78
CA PHE A 114 20.16 -17.49 -2.05
C PHE A 114 19.85 -18.68 -2.96
N PRO A 115 19.77 -19.90 -2.42
CA PRO A 115 19.54 -21.12 -3.21
C PRO A 115 18.06 -21.22 -3.64
N CYS A 116 17.69 -20.45 -4.65
CA CYS A 116 16.31 -20.34 -5.14
C CYS A 116 15.99 -21.23 -6.34
N GLY A 117 16.72 -22.33 -6.54
CA GLY A 117 16.50 -23.27 -7.65
C GLY A 117 15.11 -23.91 -7.63
N GLY A 118 14.13 -23.19 -8.12
CA GLY A 118 12.75 -23.68 -8.29
C GLY A 118 11.77 -23.38 -7.17
N GLY A 119 12.11 -22.53 -6.21
CA GLY A 119 11.21 -22.05 -5.16
C GLY A 119 11.67 -22.37 -3.75
N PHE A 120 10.90 -21.92 -2.78
CA PHE A 120 11.16 -22.12 -1.35
C PHE A 120 10.18 -23.14 -0.76
N PHE A 121 10.68 -24.04 0.08
CA PHE A 121 9.85 -25.02 0.77
C PHE A 121 9.64 -24.58 2.23
N TYR A 122 8.38 -24.42 2.63
CA TYR A 122 8.03 -24.12 4.00
C TYR A 122 6.87 -25.01 4.47
N LYS A 123 7.08 -25.73 5.57
CA LYS A 123 6.10 -26.66 6.16
C LYS A 123 5.47 -27.61 5.11
N GLY A 124 6.30 -28.17 4.23
CA GLY A 124 5.85 -29.11 3.19
C GLY A 124 5.14 -28.47 1.98
N LYS A 125 4.96 -27.15 1.97
CA LYS A 125 4.38 -26.42 0.83
C LYS A 125 5.50 -25.74 0.04
N ARG A 126 5.45 -25.88 -1.29
CA ARG A 126 6.33 -25.19 -2.21
C ARG A 126 5.78 -23.81 -2.52
N ILE A 127 6.52 -22.77 -2.14
CA ILE A 127 6.28 -21.41 -2.58
C ILE A 127 7.01 -21.25 -3.92
N LYS A 128 6.24 -21.18 -5.00
CA LYS A 128 6.81 -20.98 -6.35
C LYS A 128 7.56 -19.64 -6.37
N GLY A 129 8.75 -19.63 -6.92
CA GLY A 129 9.54 -18.44 -7.17
C GLY A 129 9.86 -18.32 -8.66
N HIS A 130 10.01 -17.10 -9.13
CA HIS A 130 10.65 -16.79 -10.41
C HIS A 130 12.15 -16.58 -10.16
N GLY A 131 12.97 -16.95 -11.14
CA GLY A 131 14.42 -16.80 -11.05
C GLY A 131 15.14 -18.01 -10.44
N GLY A 132 16.45 -17.94 -10.52
CA GLY A 132 17.41 -18.92 -9.99
C GLY A 132 18.07 -18.45 -8.71
N ALA A 133 19.34 -18.78 -8.57
CA ALA A 133 20.22 -18.25 -7.52
C ALA A 133 20.78 -16.90 -7.99
N ASP A 134 19.97 -15.87 -7.97
CA ASP A 134 20.28 -14.54 -8.48
C ASP A 134 20.58 -13.56 -7.32
N PRO A 135 21.44 -12.54 -7.52
CA PRO A 135 21.65 -11.48 -6.54
C PRO A 135 20.45 -10.52 -6.49
N LEU A 136 20.55 -9.47 -5.65
CA LEU A 136 19.44 -8.60 -5.31
C LEU A 136 18.74 -7.98 -6.53
N ILE A 137 19.47 -7.31 -7.44
CA ILE A 137 18.85 -6.57 -8.55
C ILE A 137 18.06 -7.48 -9.51
N PRO A 138 18.61 -8.59 -10.04
CA PRO A 138 17.82 -9.55 -10.80
C PRO A 138 16.63 -10.12 -10.01
N SER A 139 16.80 -10.35 -8.70
CA SER A 139 15.72 -10.86 -7.85
C SER A 139 14.57 -9.86 -7.68
N ILE A 140 14.87 -8.56 -7.70
CA ILE A 140 13.84 -7.49 -7.75
C ILE A 140 13.13 -7.51 -9.11
N GLN A 141 13.89 -7.56 -10.22
CA GLN A 141 13.34 -7.53 -11.58
C GLN A 141 12.32 -8.64 -11.83
N VAL A 142 12.62 -9.87 -11.36
CA VAL A 142 11.70 -11.00 -11.51
C VAL A 142 10.75 -11.16 -10.33
N SER A 143 10.79 -10.24 -9.37
CA SER A 143 9.98 -10.29 -8.15
C SER A 143 10.08 -11.64 -7.41
N SER A 144 11.30 -12.12 -7.16
CA SER A 144 11.58 -13.45 -6.61
C SER A 144 11.03 -13.62 -5.18
N ASN A 145 9.95 -14.37 -5.02
CA ASN A 145 9.41 -14.67 -3.69
C ASN A 145 10.40 -15.48 -2.83
N CYS A 146 11.16 -16.36 -3.48
CA CYS A 146 12.17 -17.18 -2.79
C CYS A 146 13.27 -16.31 -2.19
N PHE A 147 13.87 -15.42 -2.97
CA PHE A 147 14.93 -14.52 -2.52
C PHE A 147 14.50 -13.73 -1.28
N PHE A 148 13.35 -13.05 -1.38
CA PHE A 148 12.86 -12.21 -0.28
C PHE A 148 12.38 -12.99 0.94
N THR A 149 11.95 -14.25 0.77
CA THR A 149 11.69 -15.14 1.90
C THR A 149 12.99 -15.47 2.64
N TYR A 150 14.06 -15.79 1.92
CA TYR A 150 15.38 -16.02 2.55
C TYR A 150 15.93 -14.77 3.22
N ALA A 151 15.81 -13.61 2.58
CA ALA A 151 16.21 -12.33 3.18
C ALA A 151 15.50 -12.09 4.51
N PHE A 152 14.18 -12.29 4.57
CA PHE A 152 13.41 -12.15 5.80
C PHE A 152 13.78 -13.20 6.85
N ILE A 153 14.04 -14.43 6.45
CA ILE A 153 14.54 -15.46 7.37
C ILE A 153 15.91 -15.07 7.94
N LYS A 154 16.79 -14.45 7.17
CA LYS A 154 18.08 -13.95 7.67
C LYS A 154 17.88 -12.82 8.69
N ILE A 155 16.92 -11.91 8.48
CA ILE A 155 16.52 -10.91 9.46
C ILE A 155 16.12 -11.57 10.79
N ILE A 156 15.16 -12.50 10.75
CA ILE A 156 14.67 -13.19 11.95
C ILE A 156 15.79 -13.97 12.66
N LYS A 157 16.69 -14.58 11.91
CA LYS A 157 17.78 -15.40 12.43
C LYS A 157 19.07 -14.62 12.73
N LYS A 158 19.08 -13.30 12.63
CA LYS A 158 20.25 -12.46 12.92
C LYS A 158 20.83 -12.76 14.32
N TYR A 159 19.98 -13.00 15.29
CA TYR A 159 20.37 -13.33 16.66
C TYR A 159 20.09 -14.81 16.96
N PRO A 160 21.12 -15.68 17.00
CA PRO A 160 20.95 -17.09 17.33
C PRO A 160 20.25 -17.28 18.69
N GLY A 161 19.24 -18.13 18.71
CA GLY A 161 18.45 -18.40 19.94
C GLY A 161 17.45 -17.30 20.33
N ASN A 162 17.46 -16.13 19.69
CA ASN A 162 16.53 -15.05 19.99
C ASN A 162 15.92 -14.44 18.71
N PRO A 163 15.01 -15.13 18.05
CA PRO A 163 14.36 -14.62 16.83
C PRO A 163 13.51 -13.37 17.08
N SER A 164 12.96 -13.18 18.28
CA SER A 164 12.17 -11.99 18.63
C SER A 164 13.00 -10.73 18.48
N ARG A 165 14.26 -10.72 18.93
CA ARG A 165 15.17 -9.60 18.79
C ARG A 165 15.38 -9.18 17.33
N GLY A 166 15.48 -10.16 16.42
CA GLY A 166 15.60 -9.88 14.99
C GLY A 166 14.34 -9.22 14.41
N VAL A 167 13.17 -9.66 14.89
CA VAL A 167 11.88 -9.04 14.52
C VAL A 167 11.74 -7.63 15.10
N ASP A 168 12.18 -7.42 16.33
CA ASP A 168 12.08 -6.10 16.99
C ASP A 168 12.98 -5.07 16.28
N GLU A 169 14.23 -5.41 15.96
CA GLU A 169 15.11 -4.55 15.18
C GLU A 169 14.54 -4.27 13.78
N TRP A 170 13.95 -5.28 13.14
CA TRP A 170 13.26 -5.09 11.86
C TRP A 170 12.08 -4.12 11.99
N LYS A 171 11.26 -4.22 13.05
CA LYS A 171 10.17 -3.27 13.31
C LYS A 171 10.66 -1.84 13.49
N GLU A 172 11.75 -1.64 14.24
CA GLU A 172 12.34 -0.31 14.40
C GLU A 172 12.74 0.30 13.07
N ILE A 173 13.31 -0.50 12.16
CA ILE A 173 13.63 -0.05 10.81
C ILE A 173 12.35 0.26 10.02
N MET A 174 11.32 -0.58 10.11
CA MET A 174 10.04 -0.32 9.44
C MET A 174 9.39 0.98 9.94
N ASN A 175 9.41 1.20 11.25
CA ASN A 175 8.90 2.43 11.86
C ASN A 175 9.65 3.67 11.38
N SER A 176 10.97 3.57 11.15
CA SER A 176 11.75 4.69 10.58
C SER A 176 11.32 5.08 9.16
N PHE A 177 10.65 4.19 8.44
CA PHE A 177 9.99 4.46 7.15
C PHE A 177 8.51 4.87 7.29
N GLY A 178 8.01 5.06 8.52
CA GLY A 178 6.60 5.34 8.77
C GLY A 178 5.68 4.13 8.60
N VAL A 179 6.23 2.92 8.50
CA VAL A 179 5.45 1.68 8.32
C VAL A 179 5.18 1.04 9.68
N GLY A 180 3.89 0.82 9.98
CA GLY A 180 3.48 0.20 11.25
C GLY A 180 3.09 1.20 12.34
N GLU A 181 3.17 2.49 12.06
CA GLU A 181 2.68 3.55 12.94
C GLU A 181 1.40 4.19 12.39
N PHE A 182 0.56 4.67 13.28
CA PHE A 182 -0.61 5.44 12.89
C PHE A 182 -0.17 6.86 12.54
N LEU A 183 -0.44 7.29 11.30
CA LEU A 183 0.07 8.56 10.79
C LEU A 183 -0.74 9.79 11.28
N ASN A 184 -1.74 9.60 12.17
CA ASN A 184 -2.61 10.66 12.72
C ASN A 184 -3.20 11.57 11.63
N ASN A 185 -3.63 10.97 10.54
CA ASN A 185 -4.32 11.68 9.46
C ASN A 185 -5.79 11.79 9.86
N ASP A 186 -6.14 12.86 10.56
CA ASP A 186 -7.53 13.22 10.91
C ASP A 186 -8.18 14.00 9.77
#